data_08dd2056390059bbb18c3b8a3c56db86
#
_entry.id   08dd2056390059bbb18c3b8a3c56db86
#
_cell.length_a   1.000
_cell.length_b   1.000
_cell.length_c   1.000
_cell.angle_alpha   90.00
_cell.angle_beta   90.00
_cell.angle_gamma   90.00
#
_symmetry.space_group_name_H-M   'P 1'
#
loop_
_entity.id
_entity.type
_entity.pdbx_description
1 polymer ?
#
loop_
_entity_poly.entity_id
_entity_poly.type
_entity_poly.pdbx_seq_one_letter_code
_entity_poly.pdbx_strand_id
1 'polypeptide(L)'
;GAAKSELDCFVAGINHMGWFLKIERNGEDLYPLFRANCERPEYYVNEKVRIEVMRHFGYFMTESTGHLSEYLPWFRSSDRALAAYCDEPGFGGASGAYYKWGRAVAEKFERIDPLAFETTELQHRSAEYCSYIIEALESDQVFRLNGNVRNDYLITNLPDGCCVEVPMYVDRSGMHPIHVGALPPQLAALNLTNVNVQGLAVEAALTGDPELVMNAVALDP
;
A
#
# COMPACT_ATOMS: atom_id res chain seq x y z
N GLY A 1 -1.46 -20.45 14.17
CA GLY A 1 -1.43 -19.03 13.87
C GLY A 1 -2.70 -18.33 14.31
N ALA A 2 -2.68 -17.01 14.48
CA ALA A 2 -3.86 -16.23 14.79
C ALA A 2 -4.77 -16.11 13.56
N ALA A 3 -6.08 -16.16 13.74
CA ALA A 3 -7.03 -15.82 12.68
C ALA A 3 -6.99 -14.31 12.41
N LYS A 4 -7.26 -13.88 11.17
CA LYS A 4 -7.28 -12.45 10.81
C LYS A 4 -8.22 -11.63 11.72
N SER A 5 -9.34 -12.21 12.12
CA SER A 5 -10.32 -11.60 13.02
C SER A 5 -9.84 -11.42 14.47
N GLU A 6 -8.73 -12.06 14.86
CA GLU A 6 -8.13 -11.95 16.21
C GLU A 6 -7.04 -10.88 16.28
N LEU A 7 -6.65 -10.31 15.14
CA LEU A 7 -5.59 -9.32 15.06
C LEU A 7 -6.17 -7.91 15.06
N ASP A 8 -5.65 -7.06 15.93
CA ASP A 8 -5.83 -5.62 15.86
C ASP A 8 -4.57 -4.98 15.28
N CYS A 9 -4.73 -4.38 14.09
CA CYS A 9 -3.65 -3.72 13.39
C CYS A 9 -3.96 -2.24 13.27
N PHE A 10 -2.97 -1.41 13.58
CA PHE A 10 -3.03 0.02 13.33
C PHE A 10 -2.03 0.37 12.23
N VAL A 11 -2.56 0.83 11.11
CA VAL A 11 -1.80 1.09 9.88
C VAL A 11 -1.97 2.54 9.48
N ALA A 12 -0.88 3.21 9.13
CA ALA A 12 -0.91 4.56 8.57
C ALA A 12 0.33 4.84 7.72
N GLY A 13 0.20 5.80 6.79
CA GLY A 13 1.25 6.23 5.88
C GLY A 13 0.67 6.91 4.66
N ILE A 14 1.15 6.52 3.50
CA ILE A 14 0.59 6.92 2.20
C ILE A 14 0.19 5.67 1.41
N ASN A 15 -0.62 5.84 0.37
CA ASN A 15 -0.98 4.74 -0.52
C ASN A 15 0.28 4.05 -1.05
N HIS A 16 0.27 2.71 -1.03
CA HIS A 16 1.38 1.82 -1.35
C HIS A 16 2.63 1.94 -0.44
N MET A 17 2.60 2.78 0.59
CA MET A 17 3.63 2.84 1.64
C MET A 17 2.99 3.15 3.01
N GLY A 18 2.02 2.32 3.39
CA GLY A 18 1.45 2.27 4.73
C GLY A 18 2.27 1.35 5.65
N TRP A 19 2.32 1.67 6.92
CA TRP A 19 3.14 0.98 7.91
C TRP A 19 2.27 0.35 8.98
N PHE A 20 2.50 -0.91 9.33
CA PHE A 20 1.93 -1.51 10.51
C PHE A 20 2.58 -0.89 11.76
N LEU A 21 1.96 0.14 12.31
CA LEU A 21 2.46 0.81 13.52
C LEU A 21 2.21 -0.03 14.76
N LYS A 22 1.16 -0.86 14.73
CA LYS A 22 0.84 -1.86 15.75
C LYS A 22 0.33 -3.14 15.10
N ILE A 23 0.69 -4.27 15.69
CA ILE A 23 0.14 -5.60 15.43
C ILE A 23 -0.11 -6.24 16.80
N GLU A 24 -1.36 -6.32 17.21
CA GLU A 24 -1.75 -6.77 18.54
C GLU A 24 -2.75 -7.93 18.47
N ARG A 25 -2.77 -8.76 19.48
CA ARG A 25 -3.79 -9.78 19.75
C ARG A 25 -4.19 -9.71 21.21
N ASN A 26 -5.46 -9.40 21.49
CA ASN A 26 -5.96 -9.22 22.84
C ASN A 26 -5.13 -8.24 23.69
N GLY A 27 -4.57 -7.20 23.07
CA GLY A 27 -3.71 -6.21 23.73
C GLY A 27 -2.25 -6.64 23.90
N GLU A 28 -1.87 -7.84 23.44
CA GLU A 28 -0.48 -8.29 23.40
C GLU A 28 0.21 -7.85 22.10
N ASP A 29 1.36 -7.18 22.22
CA ASP A 29 2.19 -6.81 21.07
C ASP A 29 2.80 -8.04 20.41
N LEU A 30 2.45 -8.27 19.15
CA LEU A 30 2.95 -9.39 18.36
C LEU A 30 4.20 -9.07 17.51
N TYR A 31 4.68 -7.83 17.52
CA TYR A 31 5.87 -7.46 16.74
C TYR A 31 7.11 -8.29 17.06
N PRO A 32 7.43 -8.61 18.33
CA PRO A 32 8.57 -9.47 18.65
C PRO A 32 8.46 -10.86 18.02
N LEU A 33 7.28 -11.47 18.10
CA LEU A 33 7.00 -12.77 17.50
C LEU A 33 7.02 -12.69 15.97
N PHE A 34 6.44 -11.63 15.39
CA PHE A 34 6.41 -11.41 13.95
C PHE A 34 7.84 -11.28 13.40
N ARG A 35 8.69 -10.46 14.00
CA ARG A 35 10.10 -10.30 13.62
C ARG A 35 10.86 -11.62 13.68
N ALA A 36 10.69 -12.39 14.77
CA ALA A 36 11.34 -13.68 14.92
C ALA A 36 10.92 -14.68 13.81
N ASN A 37 9.65 -14.66 13.38
CA ASN A 37 9.19 -15.49 12.28
C ASN A 37 9.72 -15.03 10.92
N CYS A 38 9.89 -13.72 10.69
CA CYS A 38 10.45 -13.17 9.46
C CYS A 38 11.89 -13.59 9.20
N GLU A 39 12.64 -14.03 10.23
CA GLU A 39 13.99 -14.59 10.07
C GLU A 39 14.00 -16.00 9.50
N ARG A 40 12.87 -16.67 9.41
CA ARG A 40 12.77 -18.03 8.86
C ARG A 40 12.81 -17.98 7.33
N PRO A 41 13.62 -18.83 6.67
CA PRO A 41 13.83 -18.79 5.22
C PRO A 41 12.54 -18.86 4.40
N GLU A 42 11.57 -19.64 4.86
CA GLU A 42 10.29 -19.84 4.16
C GLU A 42 9.41 -18.57 4.11
N TYR A 43 9.60 -17.62 5.03
CA TYR A 43 8.94 -16.32 4.99
C TYR A 43 9.80 -15.26 4.30
N TYR A 44 11.11 -15.31 4.54
CA TYR A 44 12.05 -14.34 3.97
C TYR A 44 12.04 -14.36 2.44
N VAL A 45 12.03 -15.54 1.82
CA VAL A 45 12.11 -15.71 0.36
C VAL A 45 11.01 -14.93 -0.40
N ASN A 46 9.83 -14.83 0.18
CA ASN A 46 8.68 -14.16 -0.44
C ASN A 46 8.57 -12.67 -0.09
N GLU A 47 9.28 -12.23 0.96
CA GLU A 47 9.10 -10.92 1.56
C GLU A 47 10.43 -10.18 1.76
N LYS A 48 11.42 -10.44 0.91
CA LYS A 48 12.80 -9.98 1.05
C LYS A 48 12.90 -8.48 1.34
N VAL A 49 12.32 -7.65 0.47
CA VAL A 49 12.41 -6.17 0.61
C VAL A 49 11.70 -5.68 1.87
N ARG A 50 10.49 -6.18 2.15
CA ARG A 50 9.71 -5.78 3.32
C ARG A 50 10.41 -6.13 4.62
N ILE A 51 11.04 -7.31 4.67
CA ILE A 51 11.79 -7.76 5.85
C ILE A 51 13.06 -6.94 6.02
N GLU A 52 13.82 -6.68 4.95
CA GLU A 52 15.02 -5.82 5.04
C GLU A 52 14.66 -4.41 5.49
N VAL A 53 13.60 -3.83 4.95
CA VAL A 53 13.12 -2.51 5.39
C VAL A 53 12.70 -2.54 6.86
N MET A 54 12.00 -3.57 7.29
CA MET A 54 11.63 -3.72 8.70
C MET A 54 12.86 -3.88 9.61
N ARG A 55 13.90 -4.61 9.19
CA ARG A 55 15.16 -4.75 9.95
C ARG A 55 15.84 -3.41 10.17
N HIS A 56 15.84 -2.53 9.16
CA HIS A 56 16.50 -1.23 9.23
C HIS A 56 15.65 -0.14 9.87
N PHE A 57 14.34 -0.10 9.58
CA PHE A 57 13.45 1.00 9.98
C PHE A 57 12.46 0.61 11.08
N GLY A 58 12.40 -0.66 11.45
CA GLY A 58 11.65 -1.13 12.62
C GLY A 58 10.19 -1.51 12.37
N TYR A 59 9.63 -1.23 11.19
CA TYR A 59 8.21 -1.45 10.89
C TYR A 59 8.00 -2.18 9.57
N PHE A 60 6.97 -3.02 9.54
CA PHE A 60 6.58 -3.76 8.35
C PHE A 60 5.60 -2.93 7.51
N MET A 61 5.71 -3.03 6.20
CA MET A 61 4.92 -2.24 5.26
C MET A 61 3.76 -3.05 4.68
N THR A 62 2.69 -2.38 4.27
CA THR A 62 1.43 -3.02 3.82
C THR A 62 1.50 -3.65 2.44
N GLU A 63 2.26 -3.04 1.53
CA GLU A 63 2.36 -3.50 0.15
C GLU A 63 3.31 -4.67 -0.05
N SER A 64 3.29 -5.25 -1.24
CA SER A 64 4.16 -6.35 -1.61
C SER A 64 5.64 -5.96 -1.63
N THR A 65 6.51 -6.95 -1.54
CA THR A 65 7.96 -6.79 -1.69
C THR A 65 8.33 -6.11 -3.01
N GLY A 66 7.64 -6.47 -4.10
CA GLY A 66 7.86 -5.86 -5.41
C GLY A 66 7.55 -4.37 -5.42
N HIS A 67 6.37 -3.98 -4.93
CA HIS A 67 5.96 -2.58 -4.85
C HIS A 67 6.92 -1.75 -3.98
N LEU A 68 7.22 -2.22 -2.76
CA LEU A 68 8.14 -1.49 -1.90
C LEU A 68 9.51 -1.28 -2.54
N SER A 69 9.98 -2.24 -3.35
CA SER A 69 11.25 -2.12 -4.07
C SER A 69 11.25 -1.00 -5.11
N GLU A 70 10.06 -0.61 -5.61
CA GLU A 70 9.87 0.47 -6.58
C GLU A 70 9.81 1.85 -5.92
N TYR A 71 9.40 1.91 -4.63
CA TYR A 71 9.28 3.15 -3.85
C TYR A 71 10.55 3.53 -3.09
N LEU A 72 11.61 2.70 -3.16
CA LEU A 72 12.84 2.89 -2.41
C LEU A 72 14.08 2.73 -3.32
N PRO A 73 15.11 3.60 -3.21
CA PRO A 73 16.20 3.67 -4.18
C PRO A 73 17.20 2.51 -4.09
N TRP A 74 17.07 1.60 -3.12
CA TRP A 74 18.14 0.65 -2.81
C TRP A 74 18.03 -0.70 -3.53
N PHE A 75 16.82 -1.16 -3.81
CA PHE A 75 16.56 -2.55 -4.18
C PHE A 75 16.60 -2.78 -5.70
N ARG A 76 16.52 -1.70 -6.49
CA ARG A 76 16.55 -1.73 -7.97
C ARG A 76 17.74 -0.97 -8.56
N SER A 77 18.67 -0.52 -7.74
CA SER A 77 19.81 0.31 -8.15
C SER A 77 20.87 -0.40 -8.99
N SER A 78 20.83 -1.73 -9.09
CA SER A 78 21.79 -2.52 -9.86
C SER A 78 21.26 -3.92 -10.15
N ASP A 79 21.82 -4.59 -11.18
CA ASP A 79 21.50 -6.00 -11.49
C ASP A 79 21.74 -6.93 -10.29
N ARG A 80 22.74 -6.62 -9.48
CA ARG A 80 23.01 -7.38 -8.25
C ARG A 80 21.89 -7.22 -7.22
N ALA A 81 21.39 -6.01 -7.03
CA ALA A 81 20.28 -5.74 -6.12
C ALA A 81 18.98 -6.39 -6.63
N LEU A 82 18.71 -6.27 -7.93
CA LEU A 82 17.56 -6.94 -8.57
C LEU A 82 17.62 -8.46 -8.35
N ALA A 83 18.75 -9.09 -8.62
CA ALA A 83 18.92 -10.53 -8.45
C ALA A 83 18.84 -10.99 -7.00
N ALA A 84 19.19 -10.13 -6.04
CA ALA A 84 19.14 -10.47 -4.62
C ALA A 84 17.72 -10.33 -4.01
N TYR A 85 16.99 -9.28 -4.41
CA TYR A 85 15.78 -8.85 -3.73
C TYR A 85 14.50 -8.90 -4.58
N CYS A 86 14.62 -8.86 -5.92
CA CYS A 86 13.51 -8.73 -6.85
C CYS A 86 13.53 -9.84 -7.91
N ASP A 87 13.85 -11.06 -7.52
CA ASP A 87 14.09 -12.22 -8.38
C ASP A 87 12.85 -13.08 -8.61
N GLU A 88 11.85 -12.99 -7.73
CA GLU A 88 10.63 -13.78 -7.82
C GLU A 88 9.57 -13.07 -8.71
N PRO A 89 8.80 -13.85 -9.50
CA PRO A 89 7.75 -13.30 -10.36
C PRO A 89 6.58 -12.70 -9.57
N GLY A 90 5.76 -11.90 -10.25
CA GLY A 90 4.58 -11.28 -9.67
C GLY A 90 4.93 -10.30 -8.56
N PHE A 91 4.34 -10.49 -7.40
CA PHE A 91 4.55 -9.61 -6.23
C PHE A 91 5.96 -9.67 -5.64
N GLY A 92 6.79 -10.61 -6.04
CA GLY A 92 8.20 -10.68 -5.68
C GLY A 92 9.10 -9.68 -6.40
N GLY A 93 8.57 -8.91 -7.38
CA GLY A 93 9.21 -7.76 -7.96
C GLY A 93 10.12 -8.01 -9.15
N ALA A 94 10.11 -9.21 -9.75
CA ALA A 94 10.89 -9.48 -10.95
C ALA A 94 10.52 -8.50 -12.07
N SER A 95 11.53 -7.96 -12.75
CA SER A 95 11.36 -6.96 -13.80
C SER A 95 10.45 -7.45 -14.94
N GLY A 96 9.54 -6.60 -15.38
CA GLY A 96 8.58 -6.90 -16.44
C GLY A 96 7.43 -7.84 -16.04
N ALA A 97 7.26 -8.18 -14.76
CA ALA A 97 6.18 -9.04 -14.28
C ALA A 97 4.80 -8.47 -14.62
N TYR A 98 4.57 -7.20 -14.36
CA TYR A 98 3.30 -6.52 -14.69
C TYR A 98 3.04 -6.42 -16.20
N TYR A 99 4.09 -6.19 -17.01
CA TYR A 99 3.96 -6.19 -18.45
C TYR A 99 3.50 -7.56 -18.97
N LYS A 100 4.12 -8.63 -18.48
CA LYS A 100 3.75 -10.01 -18.87
C LYS A 100 2.32 -10.34 -18.41
N TRP A 101 1.98 -9.97 -17.18
CA TRP A 101 0.62 -10.16 -16.67
C TRP A 101 -0.41 -9.35 -17.47
N GLY A 102 -0.16 -8.07 -17.74
CA GLY A 102 -1.06 -7.22 -18.53
C GLY A 102 -1.28 -7.76 -19.94
N ARG A 103 -0.23 -8.25 -20.59
CA ARG A 103 -0.38 -8.94 -21.89
C ARG A 103 -1.26 -10.19 -21.81
N ALA A 104 -1.03 -11.04 -20.82
CA ALA A 104 -1.84 -12.25 -20.63
C ALA A 104 -3.32 -11.92 -20.36
N VAL A 105 -3.57 -10.86 -19.60
CA VAL A 105 -4.93 -10.36 -19.35
C VAL A 105 -5.56 -9.83 -20.65
N ALA A 106 -4.86 -9.01 -21.42
CA ALA A 106 -5.35 -8.50 -22.72
C ALA A 106 -5.71 -9.65 -23.68
N GLU A 107 -4.82 -10.63 -23.84
CA GLU A 107 -5.05 -11.82 -24.67
C GLU A 107 -6.26 -12.64 -24.19
N LYS A 108 -6.50 -12.68 -22.88
CA LYS A 108 -7.68 -13.32 -22.30
C LYS A 108 -8.95 -12.55 -22.68
N PHE A 109 -8.95 -11.21 -22.56
CA PHE A 109 -10.11 -10.38 -22.91
C PHE A 109 -10.44 -10.40 -24.40
N GLU A 110 -9.45 -10.49 -25.29
CA GLU A 110 -9.68 -10.64 -26.74
C GLU A 110 -10.47 -11.91 -27.11
N ARG A 111 -10.40 -12.94 -26.25
CA ARG A 111 -11.08 -14.24 -26.44
C ARG A 111 -12.44 -14.32 -25.78
N ILE A 112 -12.83 -13.33 -24.98
CA ILE A 112 -14.10 -13.32 -24.28
C ILE A 112 -15.17 -12.79 -25.25
N ASP A 113 -16.21 -13.59 -25.48
CA ASP A 113 -17.43 -13.14 -26.16
C ASP A 113 -18.15 -12.14 -25.22
N PRO A 114 -18.30 -10.86 -25.63
CA PRO A 114 -19.01 -9.88 -24.81
C PRO A 114 -20.46 -10.26 -24.52
N LEU A 115 -21.06 -11.10 -25.33
CA LEU A 115 -22.43 -11.57 -25.18
C LEU A 115 -22.55 -12.82 -24.27
N ALA A 116 -21.42 -13.44 -23.90
CA ALA A 116 -21.41 -14.59 -22.99
C ALA A 116 -21.58 -14.23 -21.51
N PHE A 117 -21.67 -12.94 -21.17
CA PHE A 117 -21.89 -12.47 -19.80
C PHE A 117 -23.38 -12.48 -19.40
N GLU A 118 -24.12 -13.54 -19.72
CA GLU A 118 -25.46 -13.78 -19.20
C GLU A 118 -25.37 -14.48 -17.84
N THR A 119 -24.82 -13.82 -16.80
CA THR A 119 -25.02 -14.28 -15.44
C THR A 119 -26.12 -13.47 -14.77
N THR A 120 -27.23 -14.09 -14.53
CA THR A 120 -28.33 -13.55 -13.70
C THR A 120 -28.07 -13.71 -12.20
N GLU A 121 -27.03 -14.42 -11.83
CA GLU A 121 -26.65 -14.65 -10.44
C GLU A 121 -25.76 -13.53 -9.92
N LEU A 122 -26.14 -12.97 -8.77
CA LEU A 122 -25.30 -12.03 -8.04
C LEU A 122 -24.04 -12.73 -7.56
N GLN A 123 -22.89 -12.19 -7.94
CA GLN A 123 -21.60 -12.68 -7.47
C GLN A 123 -21.45 -12.43 -5.96
N HIS A 124 -20.73 -13.31 -5.27
CA HIS A 124 -20.33 -13.04 -3.90
C HIS A 124 -19.44 -11.80 -3.85
N ARG A 125 -19.52 -11.02 -2.75
CA ARG A 125 -18.63 -9.89 -2.54
C ARG A 125 -17.18 -10.34 -2.59
N SER A 126 -16.35 -9.61 -3.33
CA SER A 126 -14.91 -9.83 -3.36
C SER A 126 -14.25 -9.34 -2.07
N ALA A 127 -12.92 -9.47 -1.99
CA ALA A 127 -12.15 -8.87 -0.90
C ALA A 127 -12.11 -7.33 -0.97
N GLU A 128 -12.49 -6.75 -2.11
CA GLU A 128 -12.59 -5.31 -2.30
C GLU A 128 -13.76 -4.73 -1.51
N TYR A 129 -13.56 -3.57 -0.89
CA TYR A 129 -14.47 -3.04 0.11
C TYR A 129 -15.37 -1.89 -0.37
N CYS A 130 -15.38 -1.55 -1.65
CA CYS A 130 -16.25 -0.51 -2.21
C CYS A 130 -17.74 -0.76 -1.86
N SER A 131 -18.22 -2.00 -2.01
CA SER A 131 -19.60 -2.36 -1.69
C SER A 131 -19.93 -2.23 -0.19
N TYR A 132 -18.96 -2.42 0.70
CA TYR A 132 -19.14 -2.24 2.14
C TYR A 132 -19.19 -0.76 2.51
N ILE A 133 -18.43 0.11 1.81
CA ILE A 133 -18.51 1.56 1.96
C ILE A 133 -19.91 2.05 1.56
N ILE A 134 -20.42 1.63 0.40
CA ILE A 134 -21.76 1.99 -0.07
C ILE A 134 -22.82 1.53 0.93
N GLU A 135 -22.71 0.28 1.39
CA GLU A 135 -23.64 -0.25 2.39
C GLU A 135 -23.62 0.56 3.69
N ALA A 136 -22.43 0.95 4.18
CA ALA A 136 -22.30 1.75 5.39
C ALA A 136 -22.98 3.11 5.26
N LEU A 137 -22.78 3.78 4.11
CA LEU A 137 -23.41 5.06 3.80
C LEU A 137 -24.94 4.97 3.73
N GLU A 138 -25.49 3.87 3.20
CA GLU A 138 -26.94 3.68 3.00
C GLU A 138 -27.65 3.10 4.24
N SER A 139 -27.03 2.12 4.90
CA SER A 139 -27.68 1.36 5.99
C SER A 139 -27.34 1.83 7.40
N ASP A 140 -26.40 2.79 7.55
CA ASP A 140 -25.88 3.28 8.83
C ASP A 140 -25.15 2.21 9.66
N GLN A 141 -24.70 1.15 9.01
CA GLN A 141 -23.83 0.15 9.63
C GLN A 141 -22.37 0.62 9.53
N VAL A 142 -21.73 0.82 10.68
CA VAL A 142 -20.36 1.30 10.71
C VAL A 142 -19.42 0.30 10.07
N PHE A 143 -18.64 0.75 9.08
CA PHE A 143 -17.58 -0.03 8.45
C PHE A 143 -16.22 0.62 8.71
N ARG A 144 -15.24 -0.19 9.17
CA ARG A 144 -13.86 0.25 9.39
C ARG A 144 -12.97 -0.20 8.23
N LEU A 145 -12.19 0.72 7.70
CA LEU A 145 -11.19 0.46 6.64
C LEU A 145 -9.99 1.38 6.83
N ASN A 146 -8.94 1.13 6.04
CA ASN A 146 -7.93 2.13 5.75
C ASN A 146 -8.28 2.78 4.41
N GLY A 147 -8.20 4.10 4.33
CA GLY A 147 -8.53 4.81 3.10
C GLY A 147 -7.64 6.02 2.87
N ASN A 148 -7.62 6.42 1.59
CA ASN A 148 -6.84 7.56 1.13
C ASN A 148 -7.65 8.84 1.26
N VAL A 149 -7.13 9.79 2.02
CA VAL A 149 -7.77 11.10 2.26
C VAL A 149 -6.74 12.21 2.25
N ARG A 150 -7.22 13.43 2.11
CA ARG A 150 -6.41 14.63 2.31
C ARG A 150 -5.86 14.65 3.75
N ASN A 151 -4.59 15.00 3.88
CA ASN A 151 -3.96 15.19 5.18
C ASN A 151 -4.36 16.54 5.78
N ASP A 152 -5.43 16.57 6.54
CA ASP A 152 -5.84 17.71 7.35
C ASP A 152 -5.32 17.48 8.78
N TYR A 153 -3.98 17.49 8.94
CA TYR A 153 -3.26 17.20 10.18
C TYR A 153 -3.52 15.81 10.76
N LEU A 154 -3.96 14.85 9.95
CA LEU A 154 -4.16 13.46 10.38
C LEU A 154 -2.82 12.79 10.71
N ILE A 155 -1.81 13.02 9.87
CA ILE A 155 -0.41 12.66 10.10
C ILE A 155 0.38 13.97 10.22
N THR A 156 0.78 14.32 11.44
CA THR A 156 1.27 15.66 11.77
C THR A 156 2.66 15.99 11.26
N ASN A 157 3.45 15.00 10.88
CA ASN A 157 4.80 15.16 10.33
C ASN A 157 4.90 14.80 8.84
N LEU A 158 3.77 14.78 8.14
CA LEU A 158 3.68 14.85 6.68
C LEU A 158 3.04 16.19 6.28
N PRO A 159 3.30 16.68 5.04
CA PRO A 159 2.77 17.94 4.58
C PRO A 159 1.24 18.01 4.67
N ASP A 160 0.73 19.18 5.07
CA ASP A 160 -0.70 19.47 4.99
C ASP A 160 -1.17 19.40 3.53
N GLY A 161 -2.35 18.82 3.33
CA GLY A 161 -2.96 18.69 2.01
C GLY A 161 -2.43 17.55 1.13
N CYS A 162 -1.35 16.85 1.50
CA CYS A 162 -0.94 15.64 0.78
C CYS A 162 -1.97 14.51 0.95
N CYS A 163 -1.90 13.49 0.11
CA CYS A 163 -2.74 12.31 0.26
C CYS A 163 -2.10 11.34 1.27
N VAL A 164 -2.86 10.95 2.28
CA VAL A 164 -2.43 9.98 3.31
C VAL A 164 -3.39 8.81 3.39
N GLU A 165 -2.86 7.64 3.73
CA GLU A 165 -3.65 6.46 4.07
C GLU A 165 -3.74 6.32 5.58
N VAL A 166 -4.97 6.37 6.09
CA VAL A 166 -5.24 6.30 7.54
C VAL A 166 -6.44 5.40 7.83
N PRO A 167 -6.54 4.85 9.04
CA PRO A 167 -7.77 4.20 9.48
C PRO A 167 -8.92 5.19 9.46
N MET A 168 -10.10 4.71 9.06
CA MET A 168 -11.32 5.50 9.08
C MET A 168 -12.54 4.64 9.36
N TYR A 169 -13.60 5.28 9.82
CA TYR A 169 -14.92 4.71 9.90
C TYR A 169 -15.82 5.36 8.84
N VAL A 170 -16.76 4.58 8.33
CA VAL A 170 -17.79 5.05 7.38
C VAL A 170 -19.13 4.67 7.94
N ASP A 171 -20.05 5.61 7.94
CA ASP A 171 -21.47 5.43 8.29
C ASP A 171 -22.33 6.37 7.43
N ARG A 172 -23.63 6.49 7.72
CA ARG A 172 -24.55 7.36 6.98
C ARG A 172 -24.15 8.83 7.00
N SER A 173 -23.42 9.29 7.99
CA SER A 173 -22.95 10.69 8.08
C SER A 173 -21.70 10.98 7.24
N GLY A 174 -21.06 9.94 6.69
CA GLY A 174 -19.92 10.07 5.80
C GLY A 174 -18.69 9.28 6.22
N MET A 175 -17.52 9.78 5.81
CA MET A 175 -16.23 9.19 6.10
C MET A 175 -15.55 9.95 7.25
N HIS A 176 -15.07 9.21 8.25
CA HIS A 176 -14.49 9.74 9.49
C HIS A 176 -13.05 9.24 9.64
N PRO A 177 -12.05 9.94 9.07
CA PRO A 177 -10.65 9.57 9.20
C PRO A 177 -10.16 9.78 10.65
N ILE A 178 -9.29 8.87 11.09
CA ILE A 178 -8.73 8.91 12.44
C ILE A 178 -7.44 9.73 12.42
N HIS A 179 -7.31 10.63 13.40
CA HIS A 179 -6.06 11.35 13.66
C HIS A 179 -5.01 10.35 14.17
N VAL A 180 -3.90 10.22 13.43
CA VAL A 180 -2.80 9.30 13.71
C VAL A 180 -1.74 9.94 14.62
N GLY A 181 -1.53 11.25 14.46
CA GLY A 181 -0.41 11.98 15.05
C GLY A 181 0.87 11.85 14.22
N ALA A 182 2.04 11.92 14.85
CA ALA A 182 3.31 11.80 14.15
C ALA A 182 3.66 10.33 13.87
N LEU A 183 4.03 10.02 12.64
CA LEU A 183 4.72 8.76 12.31
C LEU A 183 6.10 8.74 12.98
N PRO A 184 6.69 7.56 13.24
CA PRO A 184 8.11 7.44 13.51
C PRO A 184 8.93 8.23 12.49
N PRO A 185 9.93 9.04 12.89
CA PRO A 185 10.59 9.99 11.99
C PRO A 185 11.19 9.35 10.74
N GLN A 186 11.74 8.14 10.87
CA GLN A 186 12.32 7.41 9.75
C GLN A 186 11.26 7.01 8.72
N LEU A 187 10.04 6.67 9.16
CA LEU A 187 8.94 6.32 8.26
C LEU A 187 8.37 7.54 7.55
N ALA A 188 8.22 8.66 8.28
CA ALA A 188 7.81 9.92 7.69
C ALA A 188 8.81 10.37 6.61
N ALA A 189 10.12 10.22 6.84
CA ALA A 189 11.16 10.54 5.87
C ALA A 189 11.03 9.71 4.58
N LEU A 190 10.76 8.40 4.71
CA LEU A 190 10.52 7.52 3.55
C LEU A 190 9.24 7.92 2.79
N ASN A 191 8.16 8.15 3.50
CA ASN A 191 6.91 8.61 2.89
C ASN A 191 7.08 9.95 2.18
N LEU A 192 7.82 10.89 2.78
CA LEU A 192 8.00 12.24 2.25
C LEU A 192 8.68 12.26 0.87
N THR A 193 9.58 11.32 0.58
CA THR A 193 10.19 11.19 -0.75
C THR A 193 9.11 11.05 -1.82
N ASN A 194 8.19 10.10 -1.63
CA ASN A 194 7.11 9.85 -2.58
C ASN A 194 6.04 10.96 -2.57
N VAL A 195 5.75 11.56 -1.42
CA VAL A 195 4.83 12.71 -1.32
C VAL A 195 5.34 13.88 -2.16
N ASN A 196 6.64 14.15 -2.16
CA ASN A 196 7.25 15.20 -2.98
C ASN A 196 7.12 14.91 -4.48
N VAL A 197 7.36 13.66 -4.91
CA VAL A 197 7.16 13.23 -6.30
C VAL A 197 5.71 13.42 -6.73
N GLN A 198 4.77 12.96 -5.90
CA GLN A 198 3.33 13.13 -6.17
C GLN A 198 2.93 14.61 -6.26
N GLY A 199 3.42 15.44 -5.35
CA GLY A 199 3.17 16.88 -5.34
C GLY A 199 3.65 17.56 -6.63
N LEU A 200 4.89 17.26 -7.06
CA LEU A 200 5.46 17.77 -8.31
C LEU A 200 4.66 17.28 -9.53
N ALA A 201 4.24 16.03 -9.55
CA ALA A 201 3.46 15.49 -10.65
C ALA A 201 2.08 16.17 -10.76
N VAL A 202 1.42 16.42 -9.63
CA VAL A 202 0.14 17.14 -9.60
C VAL A 202 0.32 18.58 -10.06
N GLU A 203 1.33 19.29 -9.55
CA GLU A 203 1.62 20.67 -9.93
C GLU A 203 1.94 20.77 -11.43
N ALA A 204 2.75 19.85 -11.96
CA ALA A 204 3.03 19.74 -13.40
C ALA A 204 1.75 19.57 -14.23
N ALA A 205 0.83 18.72 -13.78
CA ALA A 205 -0.44 18.49 -14.47
C ALA A 205 -1.35 19.73 -14.47
N LEU A 206 -1.35 20.49 -13.38
CA LEU A 206 -2.17 21.70 -13.24
C LEU A 206 -1.61 22.90 -14.00
N THR A 207 -0.29 23.05 -14.04
CA THR A 207 0.39 24.20 -14.64
C THR A 207 0.82 23.98 -16.09
N GLY A 208 0.99 22.72 -16.50
CA GLY A 208 1.59 22.35 -17.78
C GLY A 208 3.09 22.60 -17.85
N ASP A 209 3.76 22.74 -16.71
CA ASP A 209 5.19 23.02 -16.65
C ASP A 209 6.03 21.73 -16.83
N PRO A 210 6.81 21.61 -17.94
CA PRO A 210 7.62 20.42 -18.18
C PRO A 210 8.82 20.31 -17.24
N GLU A 211 9.29 21.37 -16.61
CA GLU A 211 10.39 21.29 -15.63
C GLU A 211 9.95 20.51 -14.40
N LEU A 212 8.71 20.71 -13.94
CA LEU A 212 8.17 19.96 -12.81
C LEU A 212 8.06 18.46 -13.10
N VAL A 213 7.76 18.09 -14.35
CA VAL A 213 7.79 16.67 -14.78
C VAL A 213 9.21 16.11 -14.64
N MET A 214 10.22 16.84 -15.14
CA MET A 214 11.61 16.41 -15.02
C MET A 214 12.06 16.31 -13.56
N ASN A 215 11.64 17.25 -12.72
CA ASN A 215 11.95 17.24 -11.29
C ASN A 215 11.29 16.05 -10.59
N ALA A 216 10.03 15.74 -10.90
CA ALA A 216 9.34 14.56 -10.35
C ALA A 216 10.08 13.26 -10.73
N VAL A 217 10.42 13.09 -12.02
CA VAL A 217 11.16 11.91 -12.50
C VAL A 217 12.56 11.81 -11.87
N ALA A 218 13.25 12.92 -11.65
CA ALA A 218 14.59 12.92 -11.06
C ALA A 218 14.58 12.58 -9.56
N LEU A 219 13.47 12.79 -8.88
CA LEU A 219 13.30 12.49 -7.45
C LEU A 219 12.66 11.12 -7.19
N ASP A 220 12.06 10.53 -8.23
CA ASP A 220 11.44 9.20 -8.13
C ASP A 220 12.56 8.15 -7.89
N PRO A 221 12.45 7.28 -6.84
CA PRO A 221 13.50 6.35 -6.42
C PRO A 221 13.94 5.34 -7.45
#